data_63562bc993d122ba9a2a578afa0e2427
#
_entry.id   63562bc993d122ba9a2a578afa0e2427
#
_cell.length_a   1.000
_cell.length_b   1.000
_cell.length_c   1.000
_cell.angle_alpha   90.00
_cell.angle_beta   90.00
_cell.angle_gamma   90.00
#
_symmetry.space_group_name_H-M   'P 1'
#
loop_
_entity.id
_entity.type
_entity.pdbx_description
1 polymer ?
#
loop_
_entity_poly.entity_id
_entity_poly.type
_entity_poly.pdbx_seq_one_letter_code
_entity_poly.pdbx_strand_id
1 'polypeptide(L)'
;LEIKKRHKSLLSMFLDTQTIVDVTLQPVQRYSLDASILFSDILIIPYLMGSQISFGENSGPLVEFDKSSKVDIKKAEPIYNAIKKIRDTSDQPIIGFSGGVWSTIYYCLFDRETRRGFDKKLITQKEKEINNLVPVFTDLIIEHAANQIKSGTNVFQLFESWSGLLNDEQFETWCLEPANKIFSALKELGSYNIGFPREASLMNYIRYSNIKHLDSISLDTQFDLHKLDSLNQNLCFQGNLSPETLLMGGDNLNKEVENILLAFKNKPHIFNLGHGVLPKTPIDNVKQLINKIRGNL
;
A
#
# COMPACT_ATOMS: atom_id res chain seq x y z
N LEU A 1 15.93 4.45 -14.27
CA LEU A 1 16.23 3.67 -15.48
C LEU A 1 17.54 2.88 -15.38
N GLU A 2 18.61 3.44 -14.82
CA GLU A 2 19.92 2.75 -14.69
C GLU A 2 19.89 1.57 -13.73
N ILE A 3 19.24 1.70 -12.58
CA ILE A 3 19.11 0.63 -11.59
C ILE A 3 18.37 -0.56 -12.21
N LYS A 4 17.26 -0.32 -12.93
CA LYS A 4 16.49 -1.38 -13.61
C LYS A 4 17.34 -2.20 -14.58
N LYS A 5 18.33 -1.60 -15.23
CA LYS A 5 19.21 -2.30 -16.17
C LYS A 5 20.16 -3.31 -15.51
N ARG A 6 20.39 -3.21 -14.21
CA ARG A 6 21.27 -4.12 -13.45
C ARG A 6 20.55 -5.39 -12.97
N HIS A 7 19.21 -5.43 -13.11
CA HIS A 7 18.37 -6.50 -12.60
C HIS A 7 17.65 -7.25 -13.71
N LYS A 8 17.53 -8.57 -13.56
CA LYS A 8 16.84 -9.45 -14.53
C LYS A 8 15.32 -9.28 -14.50
N SER A 9 14.76 -8.87 -13.36
CA SER A 9 13.33 -8.72 -13.14
C SER A 9 13.05 -7.67 -12.07
N LEU A 10 11.79 -7.19 -11.98
CA LEU A 10 11.35 -6.30 -10.91
C LEU A 10 11.42 -7.00 -9.55
N LEU A 11 11.07 -8.30 -9.48
CA LEU A 11 11.20 -9.08 -8.26
C LEU A 11 12.65 -9.10 -7.74
N SER A 12 13.64 -9.25 -8.63
CA SER A 12 15.05 -9.22 -8.21
C SER A 12 15.50 -7.87 -7.66
N MET A 13 14.82 -6.77 -8.02
CA MET A 13 15.05 -5.46 -7.41
C MET A 13 14.50 -5.39 -5.98
N PHE A 14 13.32 -5.98 -5.74
CA PHE A 14 12.71 -6.04 -4.41
C PHE A 14 13.45 -6.98 -3.43
N LEU A 15 14.37 -7.79 -3.94
CA LEU A 15 15.18 -8.74 -3.18
C LEU A 15 16.68 -8.38 -3.16
N ASP A 16 17.04 -7.19 -3.63
CA ASP A 16 18.39 -6.66 -3.54
C ASP A 16 18.46 -5.52 -2.52
N THR A 17 19.13 -5.77 -1.41
CA THR A 17 19.23 -4.85 -0.28
C THR A 17 19.69 -3.46 -0.68
N GLN A 18 20.74 -3.34 -1.52
CA GLN A 18 21.26 -2.03 -1.89
C GLN A 18 20.31 -1.27 -2.82
N THR A 19 19.69 -1.97 -3.76
CA THR A 19 18.67 -1.39 -4.65
C THR A 19 17.47 -0.87 -3.86
N ILE A 20 17.01 -1.62 -2.85
CA ILE A 20 15.90 -1.18 -1.97
C ILE A 20 16.28 0.13 -1.27
N VAL A 21 17.49 0.21 -0.69
CA VAL A 21 17.99 1.42 -0.02
C VAL A 21 18.02 2.60 -0.98
N ASP A 22 18.69 2.45 -2.13
CA ASP A 22 18.89 3.52 -3.11
C ASP A 22 17.54 4.06 -3.64
N VAL A 23 16.62 3.17 -3.99
CA VAL A 23 15.32 3.56 -4.55
C VAL A 23 14.40 4.16 -3.48
N THR A 24 14.45 3.69 -2.24
CA THR A 24 13.69 4.25 -1.12
C THR A 24 14.14 5.66 -0.78
N LEU A 25 15.45 5.91 -0.71
CA LEU A 25 15.98 7.20 -0.30
C LEU A 25 15.99 8.25 -1.41
N GLN A 26 16.03 7.85 -2.68
CA GLN A 26 16.15 8.78 -3.82
C GLN A 26 15.03 9.84 -3.85
N PRO A 27 13.72 9.52 -3.69
CA PRO A 27 12.66 10.53 -3.66
C PRO A 27 12.78 11.49 -2.46
N VAL A 28 13.14 10.94 -1.31
CA VAL A 28 13.32 11.72 -0.08
C VAL A 28 14.44 12.75 -0.25
N GLN A 29 15.59 12.32 -0.74
CA GLN A 29 16.75 13.19 -0.98
C GLN A 29 16.46 14.24 -2.07
N ARG A 30 15.74 13.86 -3.13
CA ARG A 30 15.43 14.75 -4.25
C ARG A 30 14.39 15.82 -3.90
N TYR A 31 13.40 15.46 -3.11
CA TYR A 31 12.21 16.29 -2.87
C TYR A 31 12.08 16.72 -1.40
N SER A 32 13.01 16.33 -0.53
CA SER A 32 12.95 16.57 0.91
C SER A 32 11.61 16.12 1.52
N LEU A 33 11.14 14.92 1.17
CA LEU A 33 9.88 14.38 1.70
C LEU A 33 9.99 14.13 3.20
N ASP A 34 8.85 14.18 3.90
CA ASP A 34 8.80 14.07 5.36
C ASP A 34 8.91 12.61 5.85
N ALA A 35 8.65 11.64 4.98
CA ALA A 35 8.79 10.21 5.24
C ALA A 35 9.20 9.46 3.97
N SER A 36 9.81 8.30 4.13
CA SER A 36 10.11 7.37 3.03
C SER A 36 9.13 6.20 3.03
N ILE A 37 8.65 5.81 1.85
CA ILE A 37 7.93 4.55 1.66
C ILE A 37 8.94 3.52 1.14
N LEU A 38 9.01 2.38 1.80
CA LEU A 38 9.92 1.31 1.44
C LEU A 38 9.70 0.85 -0.01
N PHE A 39 10.78 0.75 -0.79
CA PHE A 39 10.69 0.18 -2.12
C PHE A 39 10.53 -1.34 -2.04
N SER A 40 9.30 -1.80 -2.23
CA SER A 40 8.89 -3.20 -2.16
C SER A 40 7.63 -3.42 -3.02
N ASP A 41 6.96 -4.56 -2.90
CA ASP A 41 5.71 -4.87 -3.58
C ASP A 41 4.76 -5.65 -2.67
N ILE A 42 3.44 -5.51 -2.89
CA ILE A 42 2.42 -6.23 -2.14
C ILE A 42 2.47 -7.75 -2.40
N LEU A 43 3.05 -8.18 -3.52
CA LEU A 43 3.21 -9.57 -3.90
C LEU A 43 4.38 -10.29 -3.19
N ILE A 44 5.10 -9.59 -2.31
CA ILE A 44 6.07 -10.25 -1.42
C ILE A 44 5.37 -11.33 -0.58
N ILE A 45 4.14 -11.13 -0.13
CA ILE A 45 3.39 -12.14 0.63
C ILE A 45 3.18 -13.44 -0.18
N PRO A 46 2.61 -13.43 -1.40
CA PRO A 46 2.57 -14.63 -2.24
C PRO A 46 3.95 -15.23 -2.51
N TYR A 47 4.98 -14.42 -2.70
CA TYR A 47 6.35 -14.89 -2.90
C TYR A 47 6.88 -15.67 -1.68
N LEU A 48 6.62 -15.18 -0.47
CA LEU A 48 6.98 -15.85 0.78
C LEU A 48 6.23 -17.19 0.96
N MET A 49 5.04 -17.30 0.38
CA MET A 49 4.27 -18.55 0.31
C MET A 49 4.76 -19.53 -0.77
N GLY A 50 5.84 -19.19 -1.47
CA GLY A 50 6.43 -20.07 -2.49
C GLY A 50 5.92 -19.83 -3.91
N SER A 51 5.04 -18.83 -4.13
CA SER A 51 4.58 -18.49 -5.48
C SER A 51 5.71 -18.01 -6.38
N GLN A 52 5.62 -18.36 -7.66
CA GLN A 52 6.44 -17.72 -8.69
C GLN A 52 5.75 -16.41 -9.13
N ILE A 53 6.54 -15.33 -9.18
CA ILE A 53 6.03 -14.01 -9.54
C ILE A 53 6.81 -13.47 -10.73
N SER A 54 6.08 -13.06 -11.75
CA SER A 54 6.63 -12.37 -12.90
C SER A 54 5.86 -11.08 -13.21
N PHE A 55 6.57 -10.08 -13.69
CA PHE A 55 6.03 -8.77 -14.06
C PHE A 55 6.19 -8.58 -15.57
N GLY A 56 5.08 -8.49 -16.28
CA GLY A 56 5.08 -8.18 -17.71
C GLY A 56 5.16 -6.66 -17.95
N GLU A 57 5.77 -6.25 -19.07
CA GLU A 57 5.99 -4.83 -19.38
C GLU A 57 4.72 -3.98 -19.46
N ASN A 58 3.58 -4.55 -19.90
CA ASN A 58 2.31 -3.83 -20.06
C ASN A 58 1.08 -4.61 -19.54
N SER A 59 1.27 -5.65 -18.77
CA SER A 59 0.19 -6.61 -18.51
C SER A 59 -0.05 -6.93 -17.01
N GLY A 60 0.53 -6.15 -16.12
CA GLY A 60 0.43 -6.42 -14.67
C GLY A 60 1.14 -7.72 -14.24
N PRO A 61 1.15 -8.01 -12.94
CA PRO A 61 1.84 -9.18 -12.41
C PRO A 61 1.11 -10.49 -12.72
N LEU A 62 1.90 -11.57 -12.91
CA LEU A 62 1.43 -12.95 -12.90
C LEU A 62 1.93 -13.62 -11.63
N VAL A 63 1.04 -14.30 -10.92
CA VAL A 63 1.34 -15.10 -9.72
C VAL A 63 0.93 -16.53 -10.01
N GLU A 64 1.90 -17.43 -9.97
CA GLU A 64 1.68 -18.87 -10.03
C GLU A 64 1.69 -19.40 -8.60
N PHE A 65 0.49 -19.59 -8.05
CA PHE A 65 0.30 -19.95 -6.65
C PHE A 65 0.19 -21.46 -6.49
N ASP A 66 1.11 -22.04 -5.73
CA ASP A 66 1.06 -23.42 -5.29
C ASP A 66 0.78 -23.51 -3.79
N LYS A 67 -0.40 -24.01 -3.43
CA LYS A 67 -0.85 -24.18 -2.04
C LYS A 67 -0.05 -25.20 -1.25
N SER A 68 0.67 -26.10 -1.93
CA SER A 68 1.52 -27.13 -1.30
C SER A 68 2.88 -26.58 -0.86
N SER A 69 3.24 -25.41 -1.35
CA SER A 69 4.50 -24.74 -1.02
C SER A 69 4.54 -24.32 0.45
N LYS A 70 5.73 -24.42 1.05
CA LYS A 70 5.96 -23.99 2.42
C LYS A 70 6.27 -22.50 2.48
N VAL A 71 5.71 -21.82 3.48
CA VAL A 71 6.06 -20.46 3.81
C VAL A 71 7.55 -20.38 4.19
N ASP A 72 8.26 -19.41 3.61
CA ASP A 72 9.65 -19.13 3.93
C ASP A 72 9.85 -17.62 4.09
N ILE A 73 9.73 -17.14 5.34
CA ILE A 73 9.89 -15.73 5.70
C ILE A 73 11.33 -15.22 5.49
N LYS A 74 12.33 -16.12 5.47
CA LYS A 74 13.74 -15.75 5.26
C LYS A 74 14.00 -15.18 3.88
N LYS A 75 13.16 -15.50 2.90
CA LYS A 75 13.24 -14.89 1.56
C LYS A 75 13.09 -13.35 1.58
N ALA A 76 12.50 -12.78 2.66
CA ALA A 76 12.39 -11.33 2.83
C ALA A 76 13.58 -10.72 3.61
N GLU A 77 14.60 -11.47 4.01
CA GLU A 77 15.78 -10.93 4.71
C GLU A 77 16.44 -9.74 4.00
N PRO A 78 16.55 -9.70 2.66
CA PRO A 78 17.08 -8.51 1.97
C PRO A 78 16.28 -7.24 2.24
N ILE A 79 14.96 -7.35 2.39
CA ILE A 79 14.05 -6.23 2.72
C ILE A 79 14.33 -5.75 4.14
N TYR A 80 14.42 -6.65 5.11
CA TYR A 80 14.69 -6.31 6.51
C TYR A 80 16.09 -5.68 6.68
N ASN A 81 17.08 -6.19 5.97
CA ASN A 81 18.43 -5.63 5.96
C ASN A 81 18.48 -4.23 5.32
N ALA A 82 17.67 -3.99 4.28
CA ALA A 82 17.55 -2.66 3.68
C ALA A 82 16.96 -1.65 4.66
N ILE A 83 15.90 -2.02 5.40
CA ILE A 83 15.29 -1.16 6.43
C ILE A 83 16.33 -0.76 7.48
N LYS A 84 17.12 -1.71 8.01
CA LYS A 84 18.20 -1.42 8.96
C LYS A 84 19.20 -0.41 8.39
N LYS A 85 19.69 -0.63 7.16
CA LYS A 85 20.60 0.30 6.50
C LYS A 85 20.02 1.70 6.30
N ILE A 86 18.72 1.80 5.95
CA ILE A 86 18.04 3.10 5.81
C ILE A 86 18.00 3.81 7.16
N ARG A 87 17.70 3.10 8.25
CA ARG A 87 17.70 3.66 9.61
C ARG A 87 19.07 4.16 10.05
N ASP A 88 20.14 3.45 9.67
CA ASP A 88 21.52 3.84 9.97
C ASP A 88 21.94 5.13 9.21
N THR A 89 21.26 5.48 8.13
CA THR A 89 21.62 6.59 7.25
C THR A 89 20.63 7.75 7.22
N SER A 90 19.44 7.60 7.82
CA SER A 90 18.38 8.60 7.79
C SER A 90 17.53 8.55 9.06
N ASP A 91 17.30 9.73 9.64
CA ASP A 91 16.38 9.91 10.79
C ASP A 91 14.90 10.00 10.38
N GLN A 92 14.61 10.05 9.08
CA GLN A 92 13.23 10.18 8.60
C GLN A 92 12.42 8.94 8.88
N PRO A 93 11.10 9.10 9.16
CA PRO A 93 10.20 7.97 9.33
C PRO A 93 10.19 7.07 8.09
N ILE A 94 10.21 5.76 8.33
CA ILE A 94 10.09 4.75 7.28
C ILE A 94 8.69 4.14 7.37
N ILE A 95 7.94 4.19 6.27
CA ILE A 95 6.67 3.50 6.10
C ILE A 95 6.95 2.15 5.46
N GLY A 96 6.85 1.08 6.25
CA GLY A 96 6.80 -0.28 5.75
C GLY A 96 5.38 -0.62 5.29
N PHE A 97 5.21 -1.67 4.52
CA PHE A 97 3.89 -2.05 4.06
C PHE A 97 3.76 -3.53 3.65
N SER A 98 2.52 -3.92 3.45
CA SER A 98 2.15 -5.18 2.79
C SER A 98 0.85 -5.00 1.98
N GLY A 99 0.62 -5.91 1.05
CA GLY A 99 -0.73 -6.12 0.57
C GLY A 99 -1.63 -6.62 1.69
N GLY A 100 -2.89 -6.23 1.66
CA GLY A 100 -3.90 -6.74 2.57
C GLY A 100 -4.27 -8.19 2.25
N VAL A 101 -4.98 -8.81 3.16
CA VAL A 101 -5.28 -10.25 3.08
C VAL A 101 -6.06 -10.60 1.83
N TRP A 102 -7.18 -9.92 1.59
CA TRP A 102 -7.95 -10.14 0.38
C TRP A 102 -7.15 -9.84 -0.89
N SER A 103 -6.47 -8.69 -0.92
CA SER A 103 -5.72 -8.27 -2.11
C SER A 103 -4.64 -9.26 -2.52
N THR A 104 -3.95 -9.86 -1.56
CA THR A 104 -2.92 -10.87 -1.84
C THR A 104 -3.51 -12.22 -2.25
N ILE A 105 -4.61 -12.64 -1.62
CA ILE A 105 -5.38 -13.83 -2.00
C ILE A 105 -5.94 -13.68 -3.41
N TYR A 106 -6.47 -12.48 -3.75
CA TYR A 106 -6.99 -12.19 -5.08
C TYR A 106 -5.95 -12.43 -6.18
N TYR A 107 -4.72 -11.98 -5.99
CA TYR A 107 -3.63 -12.24 -6.93
C TYR A 107 -3.23 -13.71 -7.03
N CYS A 108 -3.37 -14.46 -5.95
CA CYS A 108 -3.07 -15.91 -5.92
C CYS A 108 -4.12 -16.76 -6.64
N LEU A 109 -5.40 -16.38 -6.53
CA LEU A 109 -6.50 -17.22 -6.98
C LEU A 109 -7.05 -16.85 -8.37
N PHE A 110 -6.80 -15.62 -8.82
CA PHE A 110 -7.30 -15.11 -10.09
C PHE A 110 -6.13 -14.72 -10.98
N ASP A 111 -5.99 -15.38 -12.11
CA ASP A 111 -4.95 -15.10 -13.08
C ASP A 111 -5.14 -13.73 -13.77
N ARG A 112 -4.16 -13.34 -14.55
CA ARG A 112 -4.15 -12.03 -15.23
C ARG A 112 -5.32 -11.85 -16.20
N GLU A 113 -5.71 -12.89 -16.92
CA GLU A 113 -6.79 -12.81 -17.92
C GLU A 113 -8.13 -12.68 -17.23
N THR A 114 -8.36 -13.47 -16.19
CA THR A 114 -9.54 -13.37 -15.31
C THR A 114 -9.66 -11.96 -14.72
N ARG A 115 -8.55 -11.35 -14.29
CA ARG A 115 -8.59 -9.99 -13.71
C ARG A 115 -8.91 -8.87 -14.70
N ARG A 116 -8.69 -9.06 -16.01
CA ARG A 116 -9.00 -8.05 -17.05
C ARG A 116 -10.49 -7.85 -17.31
N GLY A 117 -11.30 -8.88 -17.14
CA GLY A 117 -12.76 -8.83 -17.31
C GLY A 117 -13.46 -9.46 -16.14
N PHE A 118 -13.08 -9.05 -14.91
CA PHE A 118 -13.41 -9.75 -13.68
C PHE A 118 -14.92 -9.83 -13.42
N ASP A 119 -15.44 -11.07 -13.36
CA ASP A 119 -16.81 -11.34 -12.90
C ASP A 119 -16.80 -11.62 -11.39
N LYS A 120 -17.50 -10.78 -10.62
CA LYS A 120 -17.64 -10.95 -9.16
C LYS A 120 -18.23 -12.30 -8.74
N LYS A 121 -18.95 -12.99 -9.60
CA LYS A 121 -19.46 -14.35 -9.34
C LYS A 121 -18.33 -15.37 -9.09
N LEU A 122 -17.13 -15.14 -9.64
CA LEU A 122 -15.96 -15.98 -9.41
C LEU A 122 -15.51 -15.95 -7.94
N ILE A 123 -15.73 -14.84 -7.24
CA ILE A 123 -15.44 -14.74 -5.81
C ILE A 123 -16.29 -15.74 -5.03
N THR A 124 -17.61 -15.73 -5.27
CA THR A 124 -18.53 -16.65 -4.60
C THR A 124 -18.21 -18.11 -4.87
N GLN A 125 -17.77 -18.45 -6.10
CA GLN A 125 -17.36 -19.83 -6.45
C GLN A 125 -16.13 -20.30 -5.67
N LYS A 126 -15.25 -19.37 -5.28
CA LYS A 126 -14.01 -19.63 -4.53
C LYS A 126 -14.08 -19.32 -3.03
N GLU A 127 -15.26 -18.95 -2.52
CA GLU A 127 -15.44 -18.47 -1.16
C GLU A 127 -14.87 -19.42 -0.09
N LYS A 128 -15.16 -20.72 -0.20
CA LYS A 128 -14.60 -21.71 0.73
C LYS A 128 -13.06 -21.74 0.69
N GLU A 129 -12.49 -21.60 -0.49
CA GLU A 129 -11.05 -21.59 -0.68
C GLU A 129 -10.44 -20.31 -0.07
N ILE A 130 -11.08 -19.15 -0.30
CA ILE A 130 -10.68 -17.87 0.26
C ILE A 130 -10.72 -17.92 1.79
N ASN A 131 -11.82 -18.41 2.38
CA ASN A 131 -11.98 -18.54 3.81
C ASN A 131 -10.89 -19.39 4.47
N ASN A 132 -10.41 -20.43 3.79
CA ASN A 132 -9.30 -21.25 4.28
C ASN A 132 -7.94 -20.54 4.21
N LEU A 133 -7.76 -19.60 3.28
CA LEU A 133 -6.52 -18.85 3.09
C LEU A 133 -6.42 -17.61 4.00
N VAL A 134 -7.54 -17.00 4.35
CA VAL A 134 -7.59 -15.77 5.17
C VAL A 134 -6.74 -15.86 6.44
N PRO A 135 -6.87 -16.88 7.31
CA PRO A 135 -6.05 -16.96 8.51
C PRO A 135 -4.56 -17.12 8.20
N VAL A 136 -4.20 -17.95 7.20
CA VAL A 136 -2.80 -18.19 6.81
C VAL A 136 -2.13 -16.91 6.31
N PHE A 137 -2.82 -16.14 5.45
CA PHE A 137 -2.30 -14.86 4.96
C PHE A 137 -2.24 -13.81 6.05
N THR A 138 -3.23 -13.79 6.97
CA THR A 138 -3.23 -12.88 8.11
C THR A 138 -1.99 -13.08 8.98
N ASP A 139 -1.70 -14.32 9.36
CA ASP A 139 -0.55 -14.66 10.21
C ASP A 139 0.78 -14.33 9.52
N LEU A 140 0.91 -14.63 8.23
CA LEU A 140 2.12 -14.32 7.46
C LEU A 140 2.32 -12.80 7.32
N ILE A 141 1.25 -12.02 7.11
CA ILE A 141 1.32 -10.56 7.04
C ILE A 141 1.76 -10.00 8.39
N ILE A 142 1.23 -10.51 9.51
CA ILE A 142 1.66 -10.11 10.86
C ILE A 142 3.16 -10.38 11.04
N GLU A 143 3.64 -11.57 10.68
CA GLU A 143 5.05 -11.94 10.82
C GLU A 143 5.95 -11.05 9.95
N HIS A 144 5.58 -10.82 8.67
CA HIS A 144 6.32 -9.96 7.76
C HIS A 144 6.36 -8.50 8.24
N ALA A 145 5.23 -7.97 8.70
CA ALA A 145 5.13 -6.62 9.24
C ALA A 145 5.94 -6.47 10.55
N ALA A 146 5.85 -7.45 11.45
CA ALA A 146 6.62 -7.45 12.69
C ALA A 146 8.13 -7.42 12.42
N ASN A 147 8.60 -8.16 11.41
CA ASN A 147 10.01 -8.13 11.01
C ASN A 147 10.42 -6.78 10.39
N GLN A 148 9.55 -6.11 9.63
CA GLN A 148 9.79 -4.75 9.15
C GLN A 148 9.92 -3.76 10.33
N ILE A 149 9.01 -3.83 11.31
CA ILE A 149 9.02 -2.96 12.51
C ILE A 149 10.28 -3.20 13.33
N LYS A 150 10.61 -4.45 13.62
CA LYS A 150 11.85 -4.82 14.34
C LYS A 150 13.12 -4.38 13.61
N SER A 151 13.05 -4.23 12.30
CA SER A 151 14.15 -3.74 11.48
C SER A 151 14.24 -2.22 11.42
N GLY A 152 13.21 -1.48 11.89
CA GLY A 152 13.28 -0.03 12.07
C GLY A 152 12.18 0.78 11.36
N THR A 153 11.12 0.17 10.81
CA THR A 153 9.98 0.96 10.33
C THR A 153 9.20 1.56 11.49
N ASN A 154 8.75 2.81 11.31
CA ASN A 154 7.96 3.54 12.31
C ASN A 154 6.46 3.37 12.08
N VAL A 155 6.09 3.21 10.83
CA VAL A 155 4.71 3.16 10.34
C VAL A 155 4.56 1.91 9.48
N PHE A 156 3.41 1.26 9.57
CA PHE A 156 3.05 0.17 8.68
C PHE A 156 1.75 0.47 7.93
N GLN A 157 1.76 0.32 6.61
CA GLN A 157 0.59 0.51 5.76
C GLN A 157 0.08 -0.81 5.18
N LEU A 158 -1.23 -1.07 5.31
CA LEU A 158 -1.90 -2.24 4.75
C LEU A 158 -2.72 -1.84 3.52
N PHE A 159 -2.37 -2.41 2.35
CA PHE A 159 -2.99 -2.06 1.08
C PHE A 159 -4.06 -3.08 0.66
N GLU A 160 -5.33 -2.81 0.94
CA GLU A 160 -6.45 -3.56 0.39
C GLU A 160 -6.86 -3.01 -0.99
N SER A 161 -6.01 -3.24 -1.99
CA SER A 161 -6.11 -2.66 -3.34
C SER A 161 -7.34 -3.11 -4.13
N TRP A 162 -7.99 -4.19 -3.73
CA TRP A 162 -9.12 -4.81 -4.44
C TRP A 162 -10.37 -4.90 -3.56
N SER A 163 -10.45 -4.14 -2.48
CA SER A 163 -11.58 -4.18 -1.55
C SER A 163 -12.92 -3.77 -2.20
N GLY A 164 -12.89 -2.92 -3.22
CA GLY A 164 -14.10 -2.52 -3.98
C GLY A 164 -14.78 -3.64 -4.78
N LEU A 165 -14.16 -4.82 -4.88
CA LEU A 165 -14.79 -5.99 -5.50
C LEU A 165 -15.76 -6.73 -4.57
N LEU A 166 -15.64 -6.53 -3.26
CA LEU A 166 -16.33 -7.28 -2.23
C LEU A 166 -17.72 -6.70 -1.92
N ASN A 167 -18.65 -7.58 -1.56
CA ASN A 167 -19.85 -7.17 -0.87
C ASN A 167 -19.55 -6.91 0.63
N ASP A 168 -20.53 -6.44 1.40
CA ASP A 168 -20.33 -6.01 2.79
C ASP A 168 -19.92 -7.16 3.73
N GLU A 169 -20.46 -8.37 3.54
CA GLU A 169 -20.12 -9.56 4.32
C GLU A 169 -18.71 -10.06 4.01
N GLN A 170 -18.37 -10.13 2.73
CA GLN A 170 -17.01 -10.48 2.27
C GLN A 170 -15.98 -9.45 2.74
N PHE A 171 -16.32 -8.16 2.70
CA PHE A 171 -15.46 -7.11 3.19
C PHE A 171 -15.20 -7.24 4.70
N GLU A 172 -16.25 -7.55 5.49
CA GLU A 172 -16.10 -7.84 6.93
C GLU A 172 -15.08 -8.94 7.14
N THR A 173 -15.34 -10.10 6.53
CA THR A 173 -14.60 -11.34 6.81
C THR A 173 -13.17 -11.32 6.25
N TRP A 174 -12.95 -10.68 5.08
CA TRP A 174 -11.67 -10.80 4.37
C TRP A 174 -10.79 -9.55 4.39
N CYS A 175 -11.36 -8.41 4.78
CA CYS A 175 -10.62 -7.15 4.93
C CYS A 175 -10.63 -6.63 6.37
N LEU A 176 -11.84 -6.43 6.94
CA LEU A 176 -12.00 -5.72 8.21
C LEU A 176 -11.47 -6.52 9.40
N GLU A 177 -11.93 -7.76 9.57
CA GLU A 177 -11.47 -8.65 10.66
C GLU A 177 -9.98 -8.94 10.58
N PRO A 178 -9.40 -9.31 9.40
CA PRO A 178 -7.97 -9.47 9.27
C PRO A 178 -7.18 -8.20 9.58
N ALA A 179 -7.60 -7.03 9.07
CA ALA A 179 -6.94 -5.77 9.33
C ALA A 179 -6.94 -5.44 10.84
N ASN A 180 -8.05 -5.68 11.54
CA ASN A 180 -8.12 -5.49 13.00
C ASN A 180 -7.14 -6.40 13.76
N LYS A 181 -6.98 -7.66 13.36
CA LYS A 181 -5.98 -8.58 13.94
C LYS A 181 -4.56 -8.10 13.67
N ILE A 182 -4.27 -7.72 12.42
CA ILE A 182 -2.95 -7.22 12.02
C ILE A 182 -2.60 -5.97 12.83
N PHE A 183 -3.44 -4.94 12.82
CA PHE A 183 -3.14 -3.67 13.50
C PHE A 183 -3.04 -3.83 15.01
N SER A 184 -3.83 -4.73 15.62
CA SER A 184 -3.70 -5.05 17.05
C SER A 184 -2.33 -5.65 17.38
N ALA A 185 -1.86 -6.62 16.60
CA ALA A 185 -0.55 -7.22 16.78
C ALA A 185 0.61 -6.22 16.57
N LEU A 186 0.49 -5.33 15.58
CA LEU A 186 1.53 -4.34 15.29
C LEU A 186 1.56 -3.20 16.31
N LYS A 187 0.43 -2.86 16.92
CA LYS A 187 0.37 -1.86 17.99
C LYS A 187 1.18 -2.27 19.22
N GLU A 188 1.18 -3.54 19.55
CA GLU A 188 2.01 -4.09 20.63
C GLU A 188 3.51 -3.93 20.36
N LEU A 189 3.91 -3.80 19.10
CA LEU A 189 5.28 -3.53 18.67
C LEU A 189 5.61 -2.04 18.55
N GLY A 190 4.66 -1.15 18.88
CA GLY A 190 4.86 0.31 18.86
C GLY A 190 4.69 0.94 17.47
N SER A 191 4.13 0.23 16.49
CA SER A 191 3.88 0.79 15.15
C SER A 191 2.71 1.76 15.12
N TYR A 192 2.78 2.77 14.25
CA TYR A 192 1.63 3.50 13.74
C TYR A 192 1.07 2.77 12.52
N ASN A 193 -0.25 2.65 12.43
CA ASN A 193 -0.93 1.82 11.44
C ASN A 193 -1.74 2.67 10.46
N ILE A 194 -1.49 2.50 9.15
CA ILE A 194 -2.27 3.11 8.07
C ILE A 194 -3.04 2.01 7.35
N GLY A 195 -4.34 2.18 7.19
CA GLY A 195 -5.18 1.29 6.39
C GLY A 195 -5.58 1.93 5.08
N PHE A 196 -5.63 1.14 3.99
CA PHE A 196 -6.06 1.62 2.68
C PHE A 196 -7.08 0.67 2.04
N PRO A 197 -8.38 0.79 2.36
CA PRO A 197 -9.45 0.01 1.74
C PRO A 197 -9.88 0.64 0.41
N ARG A 198 -9.02 0.53 -0.62
CA ARG A 198 -9.20 1.19 -1.91
C ARG A 198 -10.50 0.78 -2.61
N GLU A 199 -11.23 1.76 -3.13
CA GLU A 199 -12.51 1.60 -3.86
C GLU A 199 -13.63 0.95 -3.01
N ALA A 200 -13.47 0.89 -1.68
CA ALA A 200 -14.52 0.42 -0.80
C ALA A 200 -15.76 1.34 -0.86
N SER A 201 -16.94 0.79 -0.54
CA SER A 201 -18.13 1.61 -0.37
C SER A 201 -17.96 2.60 0.79
N LEU A 202 -18.71 3.71 0.80
CA LEU A 202 -18.66 4.66 1.92
C LEU A 202 -18.93 3.97 3.26
N MET A 203 -19.89 3.04 3.30
CA MET A 203 -20.18 2.29 4.51
C MET A 203 -18.99 1.46 4.97
N ASN A 204 -18.28 0.81 4.05
CA ASN A 204 -17.08 0.04 4.34
C ASN A 204 -15.90 0.93 4.75
N TYR A 205 -15.76 2.14 4.18
CA TYR A 205 -14.82 3.15 4.68
C TYR A 205 -15.13 3.56 6.12
N ILE A 206 -16.42 3.81 6.46
CA ILE A 206 -16.86 4.13 7.82
C ILE A 206 -16.52 2.99 8.78
N ARG A 207 -16.85 1.74 8.43
CA ARG A 207 -16.53 0.56 9.25
C ARG A 207 -15.03 0.39 9.45
N TYR A 208 -14.24 0.53 8.38
CA TYR A 208 -12.80 0.42 8.42
C TYR A 208 -12.14 1.51 9.27
N SER A 209 -12.66 2.75 9.21
CA SER A 209 -12.18 3.87 10.03
C SER A 209 -12.38 3.67 11.52
N ASN A 210 -13.23 2.72 11.93
CA ASN A 210 -13.47 2.38 13.33
C ASN A 210 -12.69 1.14 13.83
N ILE A 211 -11.76 0.62 13.01
CA ILE A 211 -10.86 -0.45 13.47
C ILE A 211 -10.03 0.04 14.65
N LYS A 212 -10.01 -0.77 15.71
CA LYS A 212 -9.16 -0.52 16.87
C LYS A 212 -7.68 -0.53 16.45
N HIS A 213 -6.90 0.43 16.96
CA HIS A 213 -5.47 0.58 16.65
C HIS A 213 -5.13 0.98 15.22
N LEU A 214 -6.10 1.46 14.44
CA LEU A 214 -5.86 2.22 13.23
C LEU A 214 -5.51 3.66 13.63
N ASP A 215 -4.37 4.18 13.16
CA ASP A 215 -3.93 5.56 13.44
C ASP A 215 -4.21 6.49 12.24
N SER A 216 -4.22 5.95 11.02
CA SER A 216 -4.52 6.71 9.81
C SER A 216 -5.30 5.87 8.79
N ILE A 217 -6.18 6.53 8.04
CA ILE A 217 -6.86 5.92 6.90
C ILE A 217 -6.47 6.62 5.61
N SER A 218 -6.03 5.83 4.62
CA SER A 218 -5.72 6.33 3.28
C SER A 218 -6.98 6.32 2.42
N LEU A 219 -7.20 7.43 1.74
CA LEU A 219 -8.36 7.66 0.88
C LEU A 219 -7.92 7.56 -0.58
N ASP A 220 -8.67 6.84 -1.39
CA ASP A 220 -8.42 6.76 -2.83
C ASP A 220 -8.96 7.98 -3.59
N THR A 221 -8.61 8.07 -4.86
CA THR A 221 -9.01 9.18 -5.74
C THR A 221 -10.53 9.32 -5.89
N GLN A 222 -11.29 8.25 -5.70
CA GLN A 222 -12.75 8.24 -5.85
C GLN A 222 -13.48 8.66 -4.57
N PHE A 223 -12.78 8.73 -3.44
CA PHE A 223 -13.40 9.12 -2.17
C PHE A 223 -13.84 10.58 -2.21
N ASP A 224 -15.14 10.79 -1.97
CA ASP A 224 -15.73 12.14 -1.89
C ASP A 224 -15.32 12.83 -0.57
N LEU A 225 -14.48 13.86 -0.65
CA LEU A 225 -14.00 14.62 0.51
C LEU A 225 -15.11 15.30 1.30
N HIS A 226 -16.31 15.54 0.72
CA HIS A 226 -17.48 16.02 1.45
C HIS A 226 -18.03 15.00 2.47
N LYS A 227 -17.57 13.74 2.39
CA LYS A 227 -17.94 12.66 3.32
C LYS A 227 -16.94 12.43 4.46
N LEU A 228 -15.88 13.25 4.55
CA LEU A 228 -14.84 13.11 5.59
C LEU A 228 -15.41 13.07 7.00
N ASP A 229 -16.45 13.86 7.28
CA ASP A 229 -17.05 13.92 8.61
C ASP A 229 -17.83 12.65 9.01
N SER A 230 -18.08 11.75 8.06
CA SER A 230 -18.69 10.44 8.36
C SER A 230 -17.67 9.41 8.86
N LEU A 231 -16.38 9.66 8.69
CA LEU A 231 -15.31 8.78 9.16
C LEU A 231 -14.96 9.08 10.62
N ASN A 232 -14.22 8.19 11.27
CA ASN A 232 -13.71 8.41 12.62
C ASN A 232 -12.75 9.62 12.66
N GLN A 233 -13.16 10.67 13.35
CA GLN A 233 -12.45 11.95 13.40
C GLN A 233 -11.17 11.95 14.27
N ASN A 234 -10.91 10.86 14.98
CA ASN A 234 -9.66 10.69 15.75
C ASN A 234 -8.48 10.21 14.88
N LEU A 235 -8.72 9.90 13.60
CA LEU A 235 -7.71 9.43 12.68
C LEU A 235 -6.98 10.59 11.99
N CYS A 236 -5.75 10.31 11.59
CA CYS A 236 -5.08 11.04 10.53
C CYS A 236 -5.60 10.56 9.16
N PHE A 237 -5.82 11.47 8.22
CA PHE A 237 -6.26 11.12 6.87
C PHE A 237 -5.08 11.19 5.91
N GLN A 238 -4.96 10.23 5.00
CA GLN A 238 -3.92 10.23 3.97
C GLN A 238 -4.56 10.28 2.57
N GLY A 239 -3.99 11.04 1.67
CA GLY A 239 -4.46 11.13 0.27
C GLY A 239 -4.98 12.52 -0.05
N ASN A 240 -5.78 12.70 -1.13
CA ASN A 240 -6.20 11.71 -2.13
C ASN A 240 -6.05 12.26 -3.58
N LEU A 241 -4.96 12.99 -3.84
CA LEU A 241 -4.73 13.60 -5.17
C LEU A 241 -4.73 12.54 -6.28
N SER A 242 -5.41 12.83 -7.39
CA SER A 242 -5.39 11.97 -8.57
C SER A 242 -3.99 11.89 -9.20
N PRO A 243 -3.49 10.67 -9.48
CA PRO A 243 -2.25 10.49 -10.24
C PRO A 243 -2.32 11.09 -11.65
N GLU A 244 -3.50 11.11 -12.27
CA GLU A 244 -3.74 11.72 -13.57
C GLU A 244 -3.60 13.23 -13.51
N THR A 245 -4.11 13.87 -12.44
CA THR A 245 -3.93 15.31 -12.21
C THR A 245 -2.45 15.64 -12.03
N LEU A 246 -1.70 14.83 -11.30
CA LEU A 246 -0.26 14.98 -11.16
C LEU A 246 0.47 14.79 -12.51
N LEU A 247 0.07 13.80 -13.31
CA LEU A 247 0.64 13.57 -14.64
C LEU A 247 0.47 14.79 -15.55
N MET A 248 -0.70 15.43 -15.52
CA MET A 248 -1.00 16.62 -16.35
C MET A 248 -0.32 17.89 -15.84
N GLY A 249 -0.20 18.08 -14.53
CA GLY A 249 0.41 19.28 -13.94
C GLY A 249 -0.37 20.58 -14.17
N GLY A 250 0.32 21.72 -14.11
CA GLY A 250 -0.23 23.04 -14.43
C GLY A 250 -1.26 23.55 -13.43
N ASP A 251 -2.14 24.46 -13.88
CA ASP A 251 -3.12 25.14 -13.00
C ASP A 251 -4.14 24.17 -12.40
N ASN A 252 -4.50 23.10 -13.12
CA ASN A 252 -5.41 22.09 -12.60
C ASN A 252 -4.81 21.37 -11.38
N LEU A 253 -3.50 21.05 -11.41
CA LEU A 253 -2.81 20.48 -10.29
C LEU A 253 -2.83 21.42 -9.07
N ASN A 254 -2.53 22.72 -9.28
CA ASN A 254 -2.54 23.70 -8.21
C ASN A 254 -3.92 23.82 -7.54
N LYS A 255 -4.98 23.85 -8.35
CA LYS A 255 -6.37 23.93 -7.89
C LYS A 255 -6.78 22.70 -7.08
N GLU A 256 -6.46 21.50 -7.55
CA GLU A 256 -6.79 20.25 -6.83
C GLU A 256 -6.02 20.17 -5.51
N VAL A 257 -4.74 20.57 -5.48
CA VAL A 257 -3.97 20.65 -4.23
C VAL A 257 -4.63 21.61 -3.24
N GLU A 258 -5.06 22.81 -3.68
CA GLU A 258 -5.78 23.76 -2.83
C GLU A 258 -7.08 23.19 -2.27
N ASN A 259 -7.88 22.52 -3.10
CA ASN A 259 -9.12 21.88 -2.70
C ASN A 259 -8.88 20.82 -1.60
N ILE A 260 -7.87 19.98 -1.79
CA ILE A 260 -7.49 18.96 -0.81
C ILE A 260 -7.02 19.60 0.50
N LEU A 261 -6.09 20.56 0.43
CA LEU A 261 -5.60 21.26 1.63
C LEU A 261 -6.72 21.98 2.38
N LEU A 262 -7.71 22.56 1.66
CA LEU A 262 -8.88 23.19 2.27
C LEU A 262 -9.77 22.16 2.97
N ALA A 263 -10.03 21.01 2.35
CA ALA A 263 -10.85 19.95 2.93
C ALA A 263 -10.27 19.40 4.25
N PHE A 264 -8.93 19.38 4.37
CA PHE A 264 -8.23 18.89 5.56
C PHE A 264 -7.71 20.01 6.50
N LYS A 265 -8.06 21.27 6.28
CA LYS A 265 -7.52 22.42 7.02
C LYS A 265 -7.52 22.26 8.55
N ASN A 266 -8.53 21.58 9.09
CA ASN A 266 -8.72 21.39 10.53
C ASN A 266 -8.61 19.90 10.95
N LYS A 267 -7.97 19.09 10.13
CA LYS A 267 -7.82 17.64 10.35
C LYS A 267 -6.36 17.23 10.21
N PRO A 268 -5.85 16.28 10.99
CA PRO A 268 -4.55 15.69 10.75
C PRO A 268 -4.50 15.08 9.33
N HIS A 269 -3.50 15.48 8.53
CA HIS A 269 -3.43 15.08 7.13
C HIS A 269 -2.01 14.74 6.69
N ILE A 270 -1.87 13.60 6.03
CA ILE A 270 -0.68 13.21 5.26
C ILE A 270 -1.02 13.41 3.78
N PHE A 271 -0.47 14.45 3.17
CA PHE A 271 -0.70 14.67 1.75
C PHE A 271 -0.08 13.54 0.93
N ASN A 272 -0.89 12.87 0.14
CA ASN A 272 -0.47 11.78 -0.74
C ASN A 272 -1.39 11.72 -1.97
N LEU A 273 -1.01 10.89 -2.94
CA LEU A 273 -1.91 10.52 -4.03
C LEU A 273 -2.94 9.49 -3.54
N GLY A 274 -4.09 9.45 -4.20
CA GLY A 274 -5.11 8.41 -3.98
C GLY A 274 -4.76 7.07 -4.63
N HIS A 275 -3.62 6.97 -5.32
CA HIS A 275 -3.04 5.76 -5.91
C HIS A 275 -1.54 5.99 -6.20
N GLY A 276 -0.84 4.97 -6.72
CA GLY A 276 0.57 5.10 -7.11
C GLY A 276 0.81 6.11 -8.23
N VAL A 277 2.00 6.74 -8.23
CA VAL A 277 2.44 7.66 -9.28
C VAL A 277 2.51 6.94 -10.64
N LEU A 278 1.98 7.58 -11.68
CA LEU A 278 2.03 7.02 -13.04
C LEU A 278 3.47 7.06 -13.61
N PRO A 279 3.90 6.02 -14.34
CA PRO A 279 5.29 5.92 -14.81
C PRO A 279 5.78 7.08 -15.70
N LYS A 280 4.85 7.78 -16.37
CA LYS A 280 5.15 8.91 -17.27
C LYS A 280 5.03 10.27 -16.59
N THR A 281 4.80 10.33 -15.28
CA THR A 281 4.66 11.58 -14.54
C THR A 281 5.96 12.41 -14.63
N PRO A 282 5.91 13.67 -15.13
CA PRO A 282 7.07 14.52 -15.22
C PRO A 282 7.63 14.87 -13.83
N ILE A 283 8.96 14.89 -13.72
CA ILE A 283 9.65 15.27 -12.48
C ILE A 283 9.26 16.69 -12.03
N ASP A 284 9.06 17.60 -12.98
CA ASP A 284 8.73 18.99 -12.67
C ASP A 284 7.29 19.14 -12.12
N ASN A 285 6.37 18.27 -12.51
CA ASN A 285 5.03 18.23 -11.90
C ASN A 285 5.09 17.78 -10.42
N VAL A 286 5.99 16.84 -10.11
CA VAL A 286 6.21 16.43 -8.71
C VAL A 286 6.82 17.58 -7.90
N LYS A 287 7.76 18.35 -8.47
CA LYS A 287 8.30 19.55 -7.83
C LYS A 287 7.22 20.63 -7.63
N GLN A 288 6.38 20.87 -8.66
CA GLN A 288 5.24 21.78 -8.60
C GLN A 288 4.32 21.39 -7.44
N LEU A 289 3.93 20.11 -7.34
CA LEU A 289 3.11 19.59 -6.25
C LEU A 289 3.71 19.92 -4.88
N ILE A 290 4.98 19.59 -4.67
CA ILE A 290 5.64 19.78 -3.37
C ILE A 290 5.76 21.25 -3.01
N ASN A 291 6.13 22.11 -3.96
CA ASN A 291 6.20 23.55 -3.75
C ASN A 291 4.83 24.11 -3.36
N LYS A 292 3.76 23.67 -4.03
CA LYS A 292 2.40 24.11 -3.74
C LYS A 292 1.95 23.70 -2.34
N ILE A 293 2.19 22.45 -1.93
CA ILE A 293 1.86 21.97 -0.58
C ILE A 293 2.60 22.78 0.48
N ARG A 294 3.86 23.15 0.23
CA ARG A 294 4.70 23.89 1.18
C ARG A 294 4.51 25.41 1.17
N GLY A 295 3.61 25.92 0.35
CA GLY A 295 3.34 27.34 0.22
C GLY A 295 4.45 28.14 -0.46
N ASN A 296 5.29 27.50 -1.29
CA ASN A 296 6.43 28.10 -1.99
C ASN A 296 6.08 28.55 -3.43
N LEU A 297 4.80 28.66 -3.77
CA LEU A 297 4.29 29.18 -5.07
C LEU A 297 3.44 30.42 -4.87
#